data_409ae2996437cfc787fce4d0219c3811
#
_entry.id   409ae2996437cfc787fce4d0219c3811
#
_cell.length_a   1.000
_cell.length_b   1.000
_cell.length_c   1.000
_cell.angle_alpha   90.00
_cell.angle_beta   90.00
_cell.angle_gamma   90.00
#
_symmetry.space_group_name_H-M   'P 1'
#
loop_
_entity.id
_entity.type
_entity.pdbx_description
1 polymer ?
#
loop_
_entity_poly.entity_id
_entity_poly.type
_entity_poly.pdbx_seq_one_letter_code
_entity_poly.pdbx_strand_id
1 'polypeptide(L)'
;RSEMIGLSWSEVDAQASCLRLEDSKEGYSIRPIGLPVVEYLEERAKSRIGTYVFPGRDEDRAFGSFPNHWKKIFTDSPLADVTPHVLRHSFARIANDLGFTEITIAALVGHAKGSVTSNYIHTVDTALIMAADTIAGYIQGLLDGIEFKQTAYALDRDSRKTSLARFLQKAAGNDDRTADVAQPLAA
;
A
#
# COMPACT_ATOMS: atom_id res chain seq x y z
N ARG A 1 -11.90 -3.89 9.67
CA ARG A 1 -13.17 -4.05 8.96
C ARG A 1 -14.05 -2.82 9.11
N SER A 2 -14.30 -2.33 10.31
CA SER A 2 -15.12 -1.13 10.55
C SER A 2 -14.57 0.10 9.84
N GLU A 3 -13.28 0.36 9.91
CA GLU A 3 -12.58 1.44 9.21
C GLU A 3 -12.83 1.41 7.69
N MET A 4 -12.80 0.24 7.06
CA MET A 4 -13.07 0.11 5.62
C MET A 4 -14.51 0.36 5.26
N ILE A 5 -15.44 -0.17 6.05
CA ILE A 5 -16.89 -0.02 5.78
C ILE A 5 -17.32 1.43 5.98
N GLY A 6 -16.80 2.08 7.03
CA GLY A 6 -17.12 3.47 7.37
C GLY A 6 -16.26 4.50 6.64
N LEU A 7 -15.37 4.09 5.73
CA LEU A 7 -14.48 5.01 5.03
C LEU A 7 -15.28 6.04 4.23
N SER A 8 -15.03 7.31 4.53
CA SER A 8 -15.60 8.44 3.81
C SER A 8 -14.63 8.97 2.75
N TRP A 9 -15.17 9.65 1.75
CA TRP A 9 -14.34 10.27 0.71
C TRP A 9 -13.49 11.42 1.26
N SER A 10 -13.86 12.06 2.36
CA SER A 10 -13.06 13.09 3.03
C SER A 10 -11.81 12.54 3.68
N GLU A 11 -11.78 11.24 3.98
CA GLU A 11 -10.63 10.55 4.56
C GLU A 11 -9.65 10.02 3.50
N VAL A 12 -10.00 10.08 2.21
CA VAL A 12 -9.14 9.62 1.12
C VAL A 12 -8.27 10.77 0.62
N ASP A 13 -6.98 10.69 0.84
CA ASP A 13 -5.97 11.60 0.31
C ASP A 13 -5.14 10.88 -0.76
N ALA A 14 -5.70 10.83 -1.98
CA ALA A 14 -5.06 10.15 -3.11
C ALA A 14 -3.72 10.80 -3.50
N GLN A 15 -3.61 12.13 -3.38
CA GLN A 15 -2.38 12.85 -3.68
C GLN A 15 -1.24 12.49 -2.72
N ALA A 16 -1.55 12.31 -1.44
CA ALA A 16 -0.59 11.88 -0.44
C ALA A 16 -0.48 10.36 -0.31
N SER A 17 -1.19 9.57 -1.14
CA SER A 17 -1.25 8.11 -1.09
C SER A 17 -1.57 7.58 0.31
N CYS A 18 -2.58 8.14 0.96
CA CYS A 18 -2.95 7.72 2.31
C CYS A 18 -4.45 7.87 2.61
N LEU A 19 -4.87 7.19 3.67
CA LEU A 19 -6.16 7.41 4.31
C LEU A 19 -5.93 8.17 5.62
N ARG A 20 -6.70 9.23 5.85
CA ARG A 20 -6.69 10.04 7.07
C ARG A 20 -7.92 9.72 7.92
N LEU A 21 -7.79 8.66 8.72
CA LEU A 21 -8.90 8.15 9.53
C LEU A 21 -9.08 9.01 10.77
N GLU A 22 -10.22 9.70 10.88
CA GLU A 22 -10.51 10.59 12.01
C GLU A 22 -10.92 9.81 13.26
N ASP A 23 -11.67 8.71 13.09
CA ASP A 23 -12.18 7.89 14.18
C ASP A 23 -11.70 6.43 14.03
N SER A 24 -10.41 6.22 14.16
CA SER A 24 -9.90 4.86 14.29
C SER A 24 -9.98 4.39 15.76
N LYS A 25 -9.95 3.07 15.96
CA LYS A 25 -9.97 2.46 17.30
C LYS A 25 -8.88 3.00 18.24
N GLU A 26 -7.87 3.68 17.69
CA GLU A 26 -6.71 4.25 18.38
C GLU A 26 -6.66 5.78 18.28
N GLY A 27 -7.74 6.44 17.82
CA GLY A 27 -7.83 7.87 17.53
C GLY A 27 -7.44 8.20 16.08
N TYR A 28 -7.04 9.45 15.83
CA TYR A 28 -6.60 9.89 14.50
C TYR A 28 -5.43 9.05 13.98
N SER A 29 -5.53 8.62 12.75
CA SER A 29 -4.53 7.71 12.17
C SER A 29 -4.37 7.91 10.68
N ILE A 30 -3.12 7.99 10.22
CA ILE A 30 -2.78 8.02 8.80
C ILE A 30 -2.37 6.60 8.38
N ARG A 31 -2.97 6.11 7.29
CA ARG A 31 -2.66 4.80 6.69
C ARG A 31 -2.12 5.00 5.29
N PRO A 32 -0.83 4.76 5.05
CA PRO A 32 -0.31 4.70 3.68
C PRO A 32 -1.03 3.61 2.87
N ILE A 33 -1.34 3.92 1.62
CA ILE A 33 -1.93 2.99 0.67
C ILE A 33 -1.06 2.93 -0.59
N GLY A 34 -0.93 1.73 -1.16
CA GLY A 34 -0.16 1.56 -2.38
C GLY A 34 -0.91 2.02 -3.63
N LEU A 35 -0.17 2.30 -4.69
CA LEU A 35 -0.67 2.82 -5.96
C LEU A 35 -1.88 2.03 -6.52
N PRO A 36 -1.92 0.68 -6.53
CA PRO A 36 -3.10 -0.04 -6.99
C PRO A 36 -4.38 0.29 -6.21
N VAL A 37 -4.25 0.61 -4.92
CA VAL A 37 -5.39 1.03 -4.08
C VAL A 37 -5.80 2.46 -4.41
N VAL A 38 -4.84 3.35 -4.66
CA VAL A 38 -5.11 4.73 -5.10
C VAL A 38 -5.87 4.70 -6.42
N GLU A 39 -5.39 3.97 -7.42
CA GLU A 39 -6.02 3.82 -8.72
C GLU A 39 -7.45 3.26 -8.61
N TYR A 40 -7.64 2.25 -7.77
CA TYR A 40 -8.97 1.72 -7.49
C TYR A 40 -9.92 2.77 -6.89
N LEU A 41 -9.43 3.57 -5.93
CA LEU A 41 -10.23 4.62 -5.29
C LEU A 41 -10.54 5.77 -6.27
N GLU A 42 -9.59 6.16 -7.11
CA GLU A 42 -9.80 7.18 -8.16
C GLU A 42 -10.83 6.71 -9.19
N GLU A 43 -10.76 5.46 -9.64
CA GLU A 43 -11.76 4.90 -10.56
C GLU A 43 -13.14 4.87 -9.92
N ARG A 44 -13.20 4.44 -8.66
CA ARG A 44 -14.44 4.40 -7.89
C ARG A 44 -15.02 5.80 -7.65
N ALA A 45 -14.17 6.82 -7.51
CA ALA A 45 -14.59 8.20 -7.33
C ALA A 45 -15.37 8.76 -8.52
N LYS A 46 -15.18 8.23 -9.73
CA LYS A 46 -15.92 8.62 -10.95
C LYS A 46 -17.41 8.30 -10.85
N SER A 47 -17.77 7.30 -10.07
CA SER A 47 -19.16 6.88 -9.78
C SER A 47 -19.57 7.18 -8.34
N ARG A 48 -18.94 8.19 -7.73
CA ARG A 48 -19.20 8.57 -6.34
C ARG A 48 -20.67 8.96 -6.13
N ILE A 49 -21.27 8.35 -5.11
CA ILE A 49 -22.60 8.67 -4.62
C ILE A 49 -22.48 8.89 -3.10
N GLY A 50 -22.91 10.05 -2.61
CA GLY A 50 -22.93 10.36 -1.18
C GLY A 50 -21.55 10.49 -0.53
N THR A 51 -21.51 10.28 0.77
CA THR A 51 -20.35 10.53 1.64
C THR A 51 -19.36 9.37 1.69
N TYR A 52 -19.85 8.14 1.62
CA TYR A 52 -19.05 6.94 1.87
C TYR A 52 -18.40 6.37 0.59
N VAL A 53 -17.21 5.86 0.74
CA VAL A 53 -16.53 5.11 -0.34
C VAL A 53 -17.31 3.83 -0.67
N PHE A 54 -17.88 3.20 0.35
CA PHE A 54 -18.74 2.01 0.22
C PHE A 54 -20.14 2.33 0.79
N PRO A 55 -21.03 2.96 0.00
CA PRO A 55 -22.36 3.29 0.44
C PRO A 55 -23.22 2.04 0.64
N GLY A 56 -24.17 2.13 1.54
CA GLY A 56 -25.20 1.13 1.73
C GLY A 56 -26.31 1.25 0.68
N ARG A 57 -27.48 0.69 0.99
CA ARG A 57 -28.68 0.88 0.16
C ARG A 57 -29.18 2.32 0.23
N ASP A 58 -29.01 2.97 1.37
CA ASP A 58 -29.20 4.38 1.60
C ASP A 58 -27.83 5.05 1.39
N GLU A 59 -27.75 6.01 0.47
CA GLU A 59 -26.50 6.65 0.03
C GLU A 59 -25.77 7.40 1.15
N ASP A 60 -26.54 7.85 2.15
CA ASP A 60 -26.01 8.55 3.32
C ASP A 60 -25.58 7.60 4.45
N ARG A 61 -25.59 6.30 4.22
CA ARG A 61 -25.15 5.29 5.18
C ARG A 61 -24.06 4.39 4.62
N ALA A 62 -23.12 4.05 5.48
CA ALA A 62 -22.10 3.07 5.16
C ALA A 62 -22.71 1.67 4.91
N PHE A 63 -22.00 0.81 4.18
CA PHE A 63 -22.42 -0.54 3.84
C PHE A 63 -22.52 -1.46 5.07
N GLY A 64 -23.68 -1.52 5.70
CA GLY A 64 -23.89 -2.23 6.97
C GLY A 64 -23.93 -3.75 6.89
N SER A 65 -24.24 -4.32 5.73
CA SER A 65 -24.48 -5.77 5.55
C SER A 65 -23.23 -6.57 5.17
N PHE A 66 -22.04 -6.02 5.32
CA PHE A 66 -20.79 -6.64 4.91
C PHE A 66 -20.61 -8.10 5.40
N PRO A 67 -20.85 -8.45 6.70
CA PRO A 67 -20.64 -9.82 7.15
C PRO A 67 -21.50 -10.85 6.41
N ASN A 68 -22.75 -10.49 6.12
CA ASN A 68 -23.69 -11.36 5.43
C ASN A 68 -23.30 -11.52 3.95
N HIS A 69 -22.88 -10.43 3.29
CA HIS A 69 -22.41 -10.48 1.92
C HIS A 69 -21.11 -11.26 1.80
N TRP A 70 -20.17 -11.05 2.72
CA TRP A 70 -18.94 -11.83 2.78
C TRP A 70 -19.22 -13.34 2.86
N LYS A 71 -20.04 -13.73 3.84
CA LYS A 71 -20.44 -15.13 3.99
C LYS A 71 -21.10 -15.69 2.71
N LYS A 72 -22.03 -14.93 2.11
CA LYS A 72 -22.74 -15.36 0.90
C LYS A 72 -21.79 -15.56 -0.30
N ILE A 73 -20.78 -14.70 -0.46
CA ILE A 73 -19.80 -14.81 -1.56
C ILE A 73 -18.98 -16.10 -1.45
N PHE A 74 -18.62 -16.50 -0.23
CA PHE A 74 -17.66 -17.57 -0.01
C PHE A 74 -18.28 -18.91 0.42
N THR A 75 -19.58 -18.97 0.77
CA THR A 75 -20.23 -20.17 1.33
C THR A 75 -20.05 -21.42 0.46
N ASP A 76 -20.16 -21.31 -0.85
CA ASP A 76 -20.09 -22.42 -1.78
C ASP A 76 -18.76 -22.46 -2.56
N SER A 77 -17.70 -21.94 -1.96
CA SER A 77 -16.38 -21.86 -2.58
C SER A 77 -15.32 -22.57 -1.73
N PRO A 78 -14.16 -22.93 -2.30
CA PRO A 78 -13.01 -23.43 -1.54
C PRO A 78 -12.49 -22.46 -0.48
N LEU A 79 -13.00 -21.23 -0.47
CA LEU A 79 -12.61 -20.13 0.44
C LEU A 79 -13.65 -19.89 1.54
N ALA A 80 -14.54 -20.84 1.82
CA ALA A 80 -15.62 -20.70 2.81
C ALA A 80 -15.12 -20.29 4.22
N ASP A 81 -13.91 -20.75 4.58
CA ASP A 81 -13.28 -20.43 5.87
C ASP A 81 -12.48 -19.11 5.87
N VAL A 82 -12.37 -18.45 4.72
CA VAL A 82 -11.63 -17.19 4.63
C VAL A 82 -12.45 -16.06 5.24
N THR A 83 -11.86 -15.40 6.21
CA THR A 83 -12.43 -14.21 6.86
C THR A 83 -11.66 -12.94 6.47
N PRO A 84 -12.22 -11.75 6.65
CA PRO A 84 -11.47 -10.50 6.45
C PRO A 84 -10.19 -10.42 7.28
N HIS A 85 -10.12 -11.14 8.39
CA HIS A 85 -8.92 -11.21 9.23
C HIS A 85 -7.81 -12.03 8.56
N VAL A 86 -8.18 -13.09 7.84
CA VAL A 86 -7.24 -13.88 7.03
C VAL A 86 -6.59 -13.01 5.96
N LEU A 87 -7.32 -12.11 5.30
CA LEU A 87 -6.74 -11.18 4.32
C LEU A 87 -5.67 -10.29 4.94
N ARG A 88 -5.87 -9.82 6.17
CA ARG A 88 -4.87 -9.05 6.90
C ARG A 88 -3.61 -9.86 7.19
N HIS A 89 -3.77 -11.13 7.57
CA HIS A 89 -2.63 -12.04 7.76
C HIS A 89 -1.91 -12.32 6.45
N SER A 90 -2.64 -12.50 5.35
CA SER A 90 -2.04 -12.69 4.03
C SER A 90 -1.22 -11.49 3.60
N PHE A 91 -1.72 -10.26 3.81
CA PHE A 91 -0.97 -9.04 3.57
C PHE A 91 0.32 -9.01 4.39
N ALA A 92 0.24 -9.25 5.70
CA ALA A 92 1.40 -9.24 6.58
C ALA A 92 2.43 -10.31 6.19
N ARG A 93 1.97 -11.50 5.78
CA ARG A 93 2.84 -12.58 5.31
C ARG A 93 3.55 -12.20 4.02
N ILE A 94 2.82 -11.70 3.03
CA ILE A 94 3.42 -11.24 1.76
C ILE A 94 4.46 -10.14 2.03
N ALA A 95 4.14 -9.19 2.89
CA ALA A 95 5.06 -8.13 3.27
C ALA A 95 6.34 -8.68 3.92
N ASN A 96 6.21 -9.68 4.81
CA ASN A 96 7.35 -10.36 5.41
C ASN A 96 8.17 -11.13 4.37
N ASP A 97 7.52 -11.83 3.44
CA ASP A 97 8.18 -12.58 2.36
C ASP A 97 8.91 -11.65 1.37
N LEU A 98 8.45 -10.39 1.23
CA LEU A 98 9.12 -9.33 0.49
C LEU A 98 10.27 -8.69 1.29
N GLY A 99 10.50 -9.08 2.54
CA GLY A 99 11.63 -8.65 3.37
C GLY A 99 11.38 -7.38 4.18
N PHE A 100 10.13 -6.93 4.29
CA PHE A 100 9.80 -5.79 5.15
C PHE A 100 9.88 -6.17 6.63
N THR A 101 10.33 -5.22 7.46
CA THR A 101 10.47 -5.43 8.90
C THR A 101 9.08 -5.50 9.57
N GLU A 102 9.01 -6.18 10.71
CA GLU A 102 7.80 -6.26 11.52
C GLU A 102 7.29 -4.87 11.91
N ILE A 103 8.18 -3.91 12.17
CA ILE A 103 7.83 -2.52 12.49
C ILE A 103 7.12 -1.86 11.30
N THR A 104 7.65 -2.02 10.08
CA THR A 104 7.04 -1.50 8.85
C THR A 104 5.67 -2.13 8.61
N ILE A 105 5.57 -3.45 8.77
CA ILE A 105 4.31 -4.18 8.60
C ILE A 105 3.28 -3.72 9.64
N ALA A 106 3.69 -3.59 10.91
CA ALA A 106 2.81 -3.10 11.98
C ALA A 106 2.29 -1.68 11.71
N ALA A 107 3.14 -0.79 11.19
CA ALA A 107 2.74 0.56 10.79
C ALA A 107 1.69 0.54 9.67
N LEU A 108 1.91 -0.25 8.61
CA LEU A 108 0.99 -0.35 7.48
C LEU A 108 -0.35 -0.96 7.88
N VAL A 109 -0.35 -1.99 8.73
CA VAL A 109 -1.59 -2.61 9.20
C VAL A 109 -2.23 -1.88 10.40
N GLY A 110 -1.59 -0.85 10.93
CA GLY A 110 -2.13 -0.01 11.99
C GLY A 110 -2.07 -0.62 13.38
N HIS A 111 -1.05 -1.38 13.69
CA HIS A 111 -0.79 -1.91 15.04
C HIS A 111 0.28 -1.10 15.80
N ALA A 112 0.72 0.01 15.27
CA ALA A 112 1.82 0.79 15.84
C ALA A 112 1.36 1.62 17.05
N LYS A 113 1.15 0.96 18.20
CA LYS A 113 1.08 1.64 19.49
C LYS A 113 2.48 2.02 19.94
N GLY A 114 2.74 3.32 20.06
CA GLY A 114 3.96 3.84 20.70
C GLY A 114 5.23 3.76 19.86
N SER A 115 5.14 3.61 18.54
CA SER A 115 6.32 3.73 17.68
C SER A 115 6.71 5.20 17.53
N VAL A 116 8.00 5.46 17.27
CA VAL A 116 8.58 6.78 16.99
C VAL A 116 7.79 7.53 15.90
N THR A 117 7.06 6.81 15.08
CA THR A 117 6.15 7.30 14.02
C THR A 117 4.95 8.10 14.56
N SER A 118 4.57 7.95 15.83
CA SER A 118 3.46 8.73 16.42
C SER A 118 3.78 10.22 16.54
N ASN A 119 5.06 10.60 16.49
CA ASN A 119 5.49 11.99 16.53
C ASN A 119 5.52 12.66 15.14
N TYR A 120 5.34 11.90 14.06
CA TYR A 120 5.27 12.39 12.68
C TYR A 120 3.83 12.44 12.15
N ILE A 121 2.89 12.84 13.00
CA ILE A 121 1.42 12.81 12.73
C ILE A 121 1.02 13.70 11.52
N HIS A 122 1.91 14.50 10.96
CA HIS A 122 1.56 15.46 9.90
C HIS A 122 2.10 15.14 8.51
N THR A 123 3.03 14.17 8.37
CA THR A 123 3.57 13.79 7.07
C THR A 123 3.59 12.26 6.92
N VAL A 124 3.13 11.79 5.77
CA VAL A 124 3.23 10.35 5.46
C VAL A 124 4.70 10.05 5.19
N ASP A 125 5.23 9.04 5.88
CA ASP A 125 6.60 8.58 5.67
C ASP A 125 6.73 7.98 4.27
N THR A 126 7.59 8.56 3.44
CA THR A 126 7.86 8.10 2.07
C THR A 126 8.28 6.63 2.04
N ALA A 127 9.02 6.16 3.05
CA ALA A 127 9.42 4.76 3.14
C ALA A 127 8.21 3.82 3.33
N LEU A 128 7.19 4.26 4.09
CA LEU A 128 5.95 3.51 4.26
C LEU A 128 5.09 3.52 2.99
N ILE A 129 5.07 4.62 2.23
CA ILE A 129 4.40 4.67 0.92
C ILE A 129 5.07 3.68 -0.04
N MET A 130 6.39 3.72 -0.16
CA MET A 130 7.14 2.80 -1.02
C MET A 130 6.92 1.33 -0.62
N ALA A 131 6.85 1.04 0.67
CA ALA A 131 6.51 -0.29 1.16
C ALA A 131 5.09 -0.68 0.77
N ALA A 132 4.11 0.22 0.94
CA ALA A 132 2.72 0.00 0.55
C ALA A 132 2.59 -0.24 -0.96
N ASP A 133 3.29 0.53 -1.80
CA ASP A 133 3.33 0.36 -3.26
C ASP A 133 3.87 -1.01 -3.65
N THR A 134 5.00 -1.41 -3.06
CA THR A 134 5.65 -2.69 -3.37
C THR A 134 4.74 -3.87 -3.01
N ILE A 135 4.15 -3.84 -1.81
CA ILE A 135 3.28 -4.92 -1.32
C ILE A 135 1.99 -4.96 -2.13
N ALA A 136 1.34 -3.81 -2.35
CA ALA A 136 0.09 -3.74 -3.10
C ALA A 136 0.29 -4.12 -4.57
N GLY A 137 1.39 -3.67 -5.20
CA GLY A 137 1.73 -4.04 -6.57
C GLY A 137 2.00 -5.54 -6.73
N TYR A 138 2.68 -6.16 -5.76
CA TYR A 138 2.87 -7.61 -5.76
C TYR A 138 1.53 -8.36 -5.62
N ILE A 139 0.67 -7.93 -4.71
CA ILE A 139 -0.67 -8.51 -4.52
C ILE A 139 -1.50 -8.34 -5.80
N GLN A 140 -1.48 -7.16 -6.41
CA GLN A 140 -2.21 -6.92 -7.67
C GLN A 140 -1.71 -7.85 -8.77
N GLY A 141 -0.40 -8.03 -8.91
CA GLY A 141 0.16 -8.98 -9.88
C GLY A 141 -0.34 -10.42 -9.66
N LEU A 142 -0.43 -10.88 -8.40
CA LEU A 142 -1.01 -12.19 -8.10
C LEU A 142 -2.50 -12.27 -8.48
N LEU A 143 -3.27 -11.22 -8.24
CA LEU A 143 -4.69 -11.15 -8.62
C LEU A 143 -4.88 -11.14 -10.13
N ASP A 144 -3.94 -10.55 -10.87
CA ASP A 144 -3.91 -10.52 -12.33
C ASP A 144 -3.38 -11.83 -12.95
N GLY A 145 -3.09 -12.84 -12.12
CA GLY A 145 -2.60 -14.14 -12.56
C GLY A 145 -1.14 -14.16 -12.98
N ILE A 146 -0.35 -13.18 -12.56
CA ILE A 146 1.10 -13.18 -12.82
C ILE A 146 1.76 -14.25 -11.97
N GLU A 147 2.40 -15.22 -12.63
CA GLU A 147 3.24 -16.21 -11.98
C GLU A 147 4.64 -15.62 -11.73
N PHE A 148 4.97 -15.40 -10.46
CA PHE A 148 6.31 -14.99 -10.08
C PHE A 148 7.24 -16.21 -10.08
N LYS A 149 8.16 -16.28 -11.02
CA LYS A 149 9.15 -17.39 -11.15
C LYS A 149 10.15 -17.44 -10.00
N GLN A 150 10.30 -16.36 -9.27
CA GLN A 150 11.15 -16.26 -8.09
C GLN A 150 10.29 -16.04 -6.85
N THR A 151 10.80 -16.47 -5.70
CA THR A 151 10.14 -16.13 -4.44
C THR A 151 10.14 -14.61 -4.23
N ALA A 152 9.12 -14.10 -3.55
CA ALA A 152 9.04 -12.67 -3.20
C ALA A 152 10.33 -12.17 -2.53
N TYR A 153 10.91 -12.96 -1.64
CA TYR A 153 12.19 -12.67 -0.99
C TYR A 153 13.37 -12.57 -1.98
N ALA A 154 13.43 -13.45 -2.98
CA ALA A 154 14.51 -13.42 -3.98
C ALA A 154 14.40 -12.18 -4.87
N LEU A 155 13.21 -11.82 -5.31
CA LEU A 155 12.94 -10.59 -6.07
C LEU A 155 13.34 -9.35 -5.28
N ASP A 156 12.96 -9.26 -4.01
CA ASP A 156 13.33 -8.15 -3.15
C ASP A 156 14.85 -8.08 -2.93
N ARG A 157 15.51 -9.21 -2.75
CA ARG A 157 16.98 -9.27 -2.60
C ARG A 157 17.70 -8.74 -3.83
N ASP A 158 17.25 -9.11 -5.02
CA ASP A 158 17.86 -8.66 -6.29
C ASP A 158 17.60 -7.18 -6.54
N SER A 159 16.42 -6.70 -6.21
CA SER A 159 16.06 -5.27 -6.23
C SER A 159 16.96 -4.45 -5.29
N ARG A 160 17.16 -4.93 -4.06
CA ARG A 160 18.05 -4.26 -3.08
C ARG A 160 19.50 -4.25 -3.54
N LYS A 161 20.01 -5.34 -4.12
CA LYS A 161 21.36 -5.38 -4.69
C LYS A 161 21.53 -4.34 -5.78
N THR A 162 20.57 -4.25 -6.71
CA THR A 162 20.59 -3.27 -7.80
C THR A 162 20.54 -1.84 -7.28
N SER A 163 19.68 -1.57 -6.30
CA SER A 163 19.58 -0.26 -5.67
C SER A 163 20.84 0.13 -4.91
N LEU A 164 21.43 -0.81 -4.18
CA LEU A 164 22.71 -0.60 -3.48
C LEU A 164 23.84 -0.32 -4.46
N ALA A 165 23.95 -1.12 -5.53
CA ALA A 165 24.97 -0.92 -6.56
C ALA A 165 24.86 0.48 -7.19
N ARG A 166 23.66 0.91 -7.54
CA ARG A 166 23.38 2.25 -8.07
C ARG A 166 23.75 3.34 -7.07
N PHE A 167 23.38 3.16 -5.80
CA PHE A 167 23.73 4.10 -4.74
C PHE A 167 25.25 4.24 -4.57
N LEU A 168 25.96 3.12 -4.49
CA LEU A 168 27.41 3.10 -4.33
C LEU A 168 28.13 3.74 -5.54
N GLN A 169 27.64 3.47 -6.75
CA GLN A 169 28.15 4.07 -7.98
C GLN A 169 28.01 5.59 -7.98
N LYS A 170 26.84 6.08 -7.55
CA LYS A 170 26.57 7.51 -7.41
C LYS A 170 27.39 8.15 -6.28
N ALA A 171 27.51 7.47 -5.14
CA ALA A 171 28.30 7.94 -4.01
C ALA A 171 29.81 7.96 -4.28
N ALA A 172 30.32 7.07 -5.15
CA ALA A 172 31.69 7.05 -5.59
C ALA A 172 32.06 8.14 -6.61
N GLY A 173 31.12 9.02 -6.98
CA GLY A 173 31.37 10.13 -7.90
C GLY A 173 31.54 9.71 -9.35
N ASN A 174 31.21 8.48 -9.73
CA ASN A 174 31.14 8.00 -11.10
C ASN A 174 29.86 8.52 -11.78
N ASP A 175 29.61 9.82 -11.67
CA ASP A 175 28.60 10.49 -12.46
C ASP A 175 29.21 10.76 -13.84
N ASP A 176 28.66 10.21 -14.87
CA ASP A 176 29.09 10.22 -16.27
C ASP A 176 29.03 11.63 -16.90
N ARG A 177 29.50 12.65 -16.17
CA ARG A 177 29.56 14.06 -16.62
C ARG A 177 30.88 14.44 -17.28
N THR A 178 31.78 13.50 -17.57
CA THR A 178 33.07 13.79 -18.18
C THR A 178 33.17 13.41 -19.65
N ALA A 179 32.06 13.10 -20.32
CA ALA A 179 32.07 12.72 -21.74
C ALA A 179 31.78 13.88 -22.73
N ASP A 180 31.58 15.12 -22.28
CA ASP A 180 31.19 16.20 -23.20
C ASP A 180 32.02 17.49 -23.11
N VAL A 181 33.33 17.38 -22.82
CA VAL A 181 34.25 18.52 -23.00
C VAL A 181 35.55 18.06 -23.64
N ALA A 182 35.53 17.73 -24.90
CA ALA A 182 36.73 17.77 -25.77
C ALA A 182 36.35 17.89 -27.24
N GLN A 183 35.82 19.05 -27.65
CA GLN A 183 36.05 19.47 -29.02
C GLN A 183 37.34 20.28 -29.07
N PRO A 184 38.34 19.89 -29.85
CA PRO A 184 39.50 20.75 -30.13
C PRO A 184 39.08 21.87 -31.06
N LEU A 185 39.29 23.11 -30.64
CA LEU A 185 39.30 24.26 -31.52
C LEU A 185 40.43 24.05 -32.55
N ALA A 186 40.02 23.75 -33.77
CA ALA A 186 40.94 23.79 -34.91
C ALA A 186 41.13 25.25 -35.35
N ALA A 187 42.38 25.63 -35.47
CA ALA A 187 42.91 26.89 -35.97
C ALA A 187 42.53 27.15 -37.45
#